data_56c5026a7387bb8cac84803e04b23d56
#
_entry.id   56c5026a7387bb8cac84803e04b23d56
#
_cell.length_a   1.000
_cell.length_b   1.000
_cell.length_c   1.000
_cell.angle_alpha   90.00
_cell.angle_beta   90.00
_cell.angle_gamma   90.00
#
_symmetry.space_group_name_H-M   'P 1'
#
loop_
_entity.id
_entity.type
_entity.pdbx_description
1 polymer ?
#
loop_
_entity_poly.entity_id
_entity_poly.type
_entity_poly.pdbx_seq_one_letter_code
_entity_poly.pdbx_strand_id
1 'polypeptide(L)'
;MSTICLNMIVKNEASIIVDTLTNILANIHIDYWVIADTGSDDGTQSVIQTFFQQRGIPGELLQHEWKNFGHNRELALQGAQGKTDYVFFFDADDRFEGTLALPEQLTATIYNFYLTNMVRTTRYPRRLLVKNDGSCEWVGVLHEVITAKNAATSNETYVEGDYHVISGRFGARNQNPNKYLDDAHMLEEAYAQEQNQALKRRYAYYCGQSYRDCNEPALAAEWYERNIELCSKTGEEVRFSLIALGSEYRKLNDSAKTLEAWWNAYNAAPQHAEALGLIAEYLYVLERYSLGLEVAKKATTLPDPLPHATLFVNEPVHRYVIWYELGRHAVKLSLCDDAYASAKHLLNQIEHSDALNNFILSILEALKGHIERDTFANGKQIQHRIAAMQQLQTDDTRTKHQGMLNWFMQTFVSAPPQ
;
A
#
# COMPACT_ATOMS: atom_id res chain seq x y z
N MET A 1 15.80 -9.83 27.52
CA MET A 1 15.40 -9.59 26.11
C MET A 1 14.99 -10.93 25.52
N SER A 2 13.95 -10.92 24.68
CA SER A 2 13.60 -12.10 23.88
C SER A 2 14.61 -12.25 22.74
N THR A 3 15.01 -13.50 22.44
CA THR A 3 15.95 -13.80 21.34
C THR A 3 15.20 -13.94 20.01
N ILE A 4 15.83 -13.51 18.92
CA ILE A 4 15.20 -13.44 17.59
C ILE A 4 16.05 -14.15 16.53
N CYS A 5 15.41 -15.07 15.77
CA CYS A 5 16.00 -15.69 14.59
C CYS A 5 15.52 -14.98 13.32
N LEU A 6 16.44 -14.50 12.50
CA LEU A 6 16.13 -14.07 11.13
C LEU A 6 15.84 -15.31 10.26
N ASN A 7 14.71 -15.30 9.55
CA ASN A 7 14.28 -16.40 8.69
C ASN A 7 13.89 -15.88 7.30
N MET A 8 14.56 -16.40 6.28
CA MET A 8 14.38 -15.97 4.90
C MET A 8 14.38 -17.18 3.95
N ILE A 9 13.75 -17.03 2.80
CA ILE A 9 14.01 -17.86 1.62
C ILE A 9 14.66 -16.96 0.56
N VAL A 10 15.65 -17.49 -0.15
CA VAL A 10 16.42 -16.73 -1.15
C VAL A 10 16.63 -17.53 -2.43
N LYS A 11 16.75 -16.82 -3.56
CA LYS A 11 17.20 -17.38 -4.82
C LYS A 11 17.78 -16.27 -5.71
N ASN A 12 19.09 -16.34 -5.99
CA ASN A 12 19.79 -15.41 -6.88
C ASN A 12 19.72 -13.95 -6.44
N GLU A 13 20.07 -13.69 -5.16
CA GLU A 13 20.00 -12.38 -4.52
C GLU A 13 21.39 -11.80 -4.16
N ALA A 14 22.49 -12.36 -4.75
CA ALA A 14 23.86 -11.96 -4.40
C ALA A 14 24.10 -10.45 -4.53
N SER A 15 23.43 -9.79 -5.47
CA SER A 15 23.61 -8.35 -5.73
C SER A 15 22.98 -7.41 -4.69
N ILE A 16 21.99 -7.88 -3.92
CA ILE A 16 21.20 -7.04 -3.02
C ILE A 16 21.23 -7.52 -1.56
N ILE A 17 21.52 -8.81 -1.32
CA ILE A 17 21.32 -9.42 -0.01
C ILE A 17 22.17 -8.77 1.10
N VAL A 18 23.38 -8.27 0.80
CA VAL A 18 24.26 -7.61 1.78
C VAL A 18 23.63 -6.32 2.31
N ASP A 19 23.03 -5.53 1.43
CA ASP A 19 22.38 -4.27 1.79
C ASP A 19 21.13 -4.56 2.65
N THR A 20 20.35 -5.57 2.27
CA THR A 20 19.17 -6.01 3.02
C THR A 20 19.55 -6.50 4.42
N LEU A 21 20.52 -7.39 4.54
CA LEU A 21 20.99 -7.90 5.83
C LEU A 21 21.58 -6.78 6.70
N THR A 22 22.29 -5.84 6.11
CA THR A 22 22.82 -4.66 6.82
C THR A 22 21.68 -3.78 7.35
N ASN A 23 20.66 -3.55 6.55
CA ASN A 23 19.48 -2.78 6.94
C ASN A 23 18.70 -3.48 8.06
N ILE A 24 18.52 -4.80 7.99
CA ILE A 24 17.88 -5.58 9.06
C ILE A 24 18.64 -5.41 10.38
N LEU A 25 19.95 -5.65 10.39
CA LEU A 25 20.77 -5.58 11.61
C LEU A 25 20.88 -4.16 12.19
N ALA A 26 20.65 -3.13 11.39
CA ALA A 26 20.58 -1.75 11.87
C ALA A 26 19.25 -1.46 12.62
N ASN A 27 18.21 -2.26 12.44
CA ASN A 27 16.88 -2.02 12.99
C ASN A 27 16.41 -3.07 14.00
N ILE A 28 16.85 -4.32 13.87
CA ILE A 28 16.47 -5.45 14.74
C ILE A 28 17.72 -6.21 15.17
N HIS A 29 17.83 -6.46 16.48
CA HIS A 29 18.88 -7.34 17.01
C HIS A 29 18.55 -8.78 16.64
N ILE A 30 19.47 -9.46 15.95
CA ILE A 30 19.35 -10.84 15.51
C ILE A 30 20.35 -11.71 16.28
N ASP A 31 19.85 -12.70 17.00
CA ASP A 31 20.65 -13.64 17.79
C ASP A 31 21.06 -14.88 17.00
N TYR A 32 20.25 -15.27 16.03
CA TYR A 32 20.45 -16.43 15.17
C TYR A 32 19.88 -16.17 13.78
N TRP A 33 20.34 -16.88 12.76
CA TRP A 33 19.76 -16.81 11.41
C TRP A 33 19.56 -18.20 10.81
N VAL A 34 18.44 -18.36 10.09
CA VAL A 34 18.14 -19.54 9.26
C VAL A 34 17.65 -19.03 7.91
N ILE A 35 18.47 -19.17 6.90
CA ILE A 35 18.16 -18.75 5.53
C ILE A 35 18.15 -20.00 4.65
N ALA A 36 17.03 -20.22 3.95
CA ALA A 36 16.87 -21.33 3.04
C ALA A 36 17.09 -20.87 1.59
N ASP A 37 18.14 -21.38 0.97
CA ASP A 37 18.41 -21.20 -0.44
C ASP A 37 17.59 -22.19 -1.26
N THR A 38 16.94 -21.71 -2.31
CA THR A 38 16.04 -22.48 -3.17
C THR A 38 16.63 -22.73 -4.57
N GLY A 39 17.96 -22.82 -4.65
CA GLY A 39 18.69 -23.15 -5.86
C GLY A 39 19.32 -21.92 -6.53
N SER A 40 20.10 -21.15 -5.78
CA SER A 40 20.92 -20.03 -6.33
C SER A 40 22.17 -20.57 -7.05
N ASP A 41 22.53 -19.89 -8.14
CA ASP A 41 23.72 -20.16 -8.95
C ASP A 41 24.63 -18.92 -9.13
N ASP A 42 24.29 -17.80 -8.48
CA ASP A 42 24.98 -16.52 -8.56
C ASP A 42 25.97 -16.23 -7.40
N GLY A 43 26.12 -17.21 -6.47
CA GLY A 43 26.98 -17.06 -5.29
C GLY A 43 26.28 -16.51 -4.05
N THR A 44 24.97 -16.35 -4.04
CA THR A 44 24.17 -15.88 -2.89
C THR A 44 24.53 -16.61 -1.59
N GLN A 45 24.70 -17.93 -1.61
CA GLN A 45 25.01 -18.74 -0.45
C GLN A 45 26.33 -18.29 0.24
N SER A 46 27.38 -18.14 -0.55
CA SER A 46 28.71 -17.72 -0.02
C SER A 46 28.69 -16.30 0.51
N VAL A 47 27.94 -15.41 -0.12
CA VAL A 47 27.78 -14.01 0.32
C VAL A 47 27.09 -13.98 1.70
N ILE A 48 26.02 -14.74 1.90
CA ILE A 48 25.27 -14.83 3.17
C ILE A 48 26.17 -15.39 4.29
N GLN A 49 26.84 -16.52 4.04
CA GLN A 49 27.71 -17.16 5.02
C GLN A 49 28.87 -16.23 5.44
N THR A 50 29.52 -15.56 4.47
CA THR A 50 30.59 -14.62 4.73
C THR A 50 30.09 -13.41 5.55
N PHE A 51 28.92 -12.88 5.24
CA PHE A 51 28.33 -11.74 5.93
C PHE A 51 28.13 -12.02 7.43
N PHE A 52 27.53 -13.14 7.79
CA PHE A 52 27.26 -13.48 9.18
C PHE A 52 28.51 -13.97 9.93
N GLN A 53 29.41 -14.68 9.26
CA GLN A 53 30.70 -15.08 9.84
C GLN A 53 31.53 -13.87 10.27
N GLN A 54 31.62 -12.84 9.44
CA GLN A 54 32.35 -11.61 9.76
C GLN A 54 31.78 -10.85 10.97
N ARG A 55 30.50 -11.07 11.28
CA ARG A 55 29.80 -10.42 12.40
C ARG A 55 29.67 -11.30 13.63
N GLY A 56 30.10 -12.57 13.56
CA GLY A 56 30.04 -13.50 14.66
C GLY A 56 28.61 -13.89 15.05
N ILE A 57 27.63 -13.74 14.16
CA ILE A 57 26.24 -14.13 14.41
C ILE A 57 26.06 -15.59 13.98
N PRO A 58 25.70 -16.49 14.90
CA PRO A 58 25.50 -17.91 14.57
C PRO A 58 24.24 -18.14 13.72
N GLY A 59 24.26 -19.17 12.88
CA GLY A 59 23.12 -19.51 12.06
C GLY A 59 23.39 -20.63 11.09
N GLU A 60 22.40 -20.91 10.25
CA GLU A 60 22.40 -22.03 9.32
C GLU A 60 21.88 -21.61 7.94
N LEU A 61 22.60 -22.04 6.89
CA LEU A 61 22.14 -21.98 5.51
C LEU A 61 21.56 -23.34 5.12
N LEU A 62 20.25 -23.36 4.87
CA LEU A 62 19.55 -24.55 4.40
C LEU A 62 19.49 -24.53 2.86
N GLN A 63 19.41 -25.72 2.26
CA GLN A 63 19.22 -25.88 0.82
C GLN A 63 17.99 -26.75 0.57
N HIS A 64 17.01 -26.20 -0.14
CA HIS A 64 15.77 -26.90 -0.48
C HIS A 64 15.45 -26.73 -1.95
N GLU A 65 14.93 -27.80 -2.56
CA GLU A 65 14.33 -27.67 -3.87
C GLU A 65 13.12 -26.73 -3.81
N TRP A 66 13.00 -25.92 -4.85
CA TRP A 66 11.85 -25.04 -5.00
C TRP A 66 10.57 -25.83 -5.27
N LYS A 67 9.53 -25.60 -4.47
CA LYS A 67 8.19 -26.12 -4.72
C LYS A 67 7.17 -24.99 -4.88
N ASN A 68 7.00 -24.17 -3.87
CA ASN A 68 6.21 -22.93 -3.84
C ASN A 68 6.61 -22.11 -2.61
N PHE A 69 6.13 -20.88 -2.52
CA PHE A 69 6.52 -19.97 -1.44
C PHE A 69 6.16 -20.48 -0.05
N GLY A 70 4.90 -20.87 0.18
CA GLY A 70 4.47 -21.34 1.50
C GLY A 70 5.22 -22.59 1.95
N HIS A 71 5.41 -23.55 1.05
CA HIS A 71 6.17 -24.75 1.37
C HIS A 71 7.63 -24.46 1.76
N ASN A 72 8.32 -23.64 0.96
CA ASN A 72 9.73 -23.34 1.24
C ASN A 72 9.89 -22.43 2.48
N ARG A 73 8.97 -21.51 2.74
CA ARG A 73 8.95 -20.75 3.99
C ARG A 73 8.66 -21.62 5.21
N GLU A 74 7.76 -22.61 5.09
CA GLU A 74 7.47 -23.54 6.17
C GLU A 74 8.70 -24.40 6.49
N LEU A 75 9.44 -24.89 5.50
CA LEU A 75 10.70 -25.61 5.73
C LEU A 75 11.75 -24.73 6.40
N ALA A 76 11.87 -23.46 6.01
CA ALA A 76 12.78 -22.51 6.65
C ALA A 76 12.37 -22.24 8.11
N LEU A 77 11.06 -22.10 8.39
CA LEU A 77 10.53 -21.92 9.75
C LEU A 77 10.83 -23.14 10.62
N GLN A 78 10.64 -24.36 10.10
CA GLN A 78 10.97 -25.61 10.81
C GLN A 78 12.46 -25.68 11.16
N GLY A 79 13.36 -25.21 10.29
CA GLY A 79 14.79 -25.10 10.58
C GLY A 79 15.12 -24.15 11.73
N ALA A 80 14.28 -23.16 11.99
CA ALA A 80 14.44 -22.21 13.10
C ALA A 80 13.91 -22.73 14.44
N GLN A 81 13.18 -23.85 14.48
CA GLN A 81 12.58 -24.36 15.71
C GLN A 81 13.64 -24.63 16.80
N GLY A 82 13.35 -24.16 18.02
CA GLY A 82 14.22 -24.33 19.18
C GLY A 82 15.52 -23.52 19.17
N LYS A 83 15.75 -22.62 18.21
CA LYS A 83 16.96 -21.78 18.13
C LYS A 83 16.83 -20.49 18.96
N THR A 84 15.66 -19.88 18.98
CA THR A 84 15.37 -18.60 19.63
C THR A 84 13.92 -18.57 20.13
N ASP A 85 13.55 -17.51 20.87
CA ASP A 85 12.18 -17.31 21.36
C ASP A 85 11.21 -16.90 20.24
N TYR A 86 11.71 -16.14 19.24
CA TYR A 86 10.92 -15.59 18.13
C TYR A 86 11.62 -15.79 16.79
N VAL A 87 10.82 -15.82 15.71
CA VAL A 87 11.28 -15.89 14.32
C VAL A 87 10.81 -14.65 13.59
N PHE A 88 11.74 -13.93 12.99
CA PHE A 88 11.50 -12.74 12.18
C PHE A 88 11.68 -13.06 10.69
N PHE A 89 10.62 -12.83 9.91
CA PHE A 89 10.61 -13.06 8.46
C PHE A 89 10.90 -11.77 7.71
N PHE A 90 11.72 -11.84 6.66
CA PHE A 90 11.99 -10.70 5.81
C PHE A 90 12.28 -11.15 4.37
N ASP A 91 11.88 -10.36 3.37
CA ASP A 91 12.15 -10.64 1.98
C ASP A 91 13.51 -10.01 1.57
N ALA A 92 14.21 -10.63 0.61
CA ALA A 92 15.56 -10.23 0.25
C ALA A 92 15.66 -8.83 -0.38
N ASP A 93 14.53 -8.32 -0.89
CA ASP A 93 14.43 -7.01 -1.52
C ASP A 93 13.60 -5.98 -0.71
N ASP A 94 13.14 -6.34 0.49
CA ASP A 94 12.48 -5.42 1.41
C ASP A 94 13.49 -4.58 2.21
N ARG A 95 13.04 -3.43 2.72
CA ARG A 95 13.90 -2.49 3.46
C ARG A 95 13.15 -1.74 4.53
N PHE A 96 13.72 -1.62 5.73
CA PHE A 96 13.25 -0.69 6.76
C PHE A 96 13.63 0.75 6.43
N GLU A 97 12.69 1.67 6.66
CA GLU A 97 12.92 3.09 6.73
C GLU A 97 12.24 3.67 7.97
N GLY A 98 12.87 4.67 8.60
CA GLY A 98 12.40 5.27 9.85
C GLY A 98 12.92 4.55 11.09
N THR A 99 12.18 4.66 12.20
CA THR A 99 12.60 4.13 13.51
C THR A 99 11.46 3.30 14.10
N LEU A 100 11.69 1.99 14.23
CA LEU A 100 10.73 1.08 14.88
C LEU A 100 10.97 1.01 16.40
N ALA A 101 9.91 0.78 17.16
CA ALA A 101 9.94 0.59 18.62
C ALA A 101 9.54 -0.86 18.96
N LEU A 102 10.48 -1.79 18.78
CA LEU A 102 10.27 -3.18 19.17
C LEU A 102 10.46 -3.32 20.69
N PRO A 103 9.50 -3.90 21.45
CA PRO A 103 9.66 -4.11 22.87
C PRO A 103 10.83 -5.06 23.20
N GLU A 104 11.60 -4.76 24.26
CA GLU A 104 12.68 -5.64 24.72
C GLU A 104 12.17 -7.05 25.13
N GLN A 105 10.97 -7.10 25.71
CA GLN A 105 10.28 -8.33 26.10
C GLN A 105 9.09 -8.54 25.18
N LEU A 106 9.17 -9.53 24.32
CA LEU A 106 8.08 -9.91 23.41
C LEU A 106 7.11 -10.86 24.13
N THR A 107 5.82 -10.64 24.01
CA THR A 107 4.77 -11.42 24.68
C THR A 107 3.66 -11.92 23.75
N ALA A 108 3.47 -11.26 22.61
CA ALA A 108 2.46 -11.66 21.64
C ALA A 108 2.90 -12.87 20.82
N THR A 109 1.94 -13.63 20.32
CA THR A 109 2.18 -14.75 19.40
C THR A 109 2.61 -14.25 18.02
N ILE A 110 2.01 -13.13 17.56
CA ILE A 110 2.24 -12.55 16.24
C ILE A 110 2.38 -11.03 16.37
N TYR A 111 3.39 -10.47 15.69
CA TYR A 111 3.60 -9.04 15.55
C TYR A 111 3.45 -8.62 14.09
N ASN A 112 2.60 -7.64 13.85
CA ASN A 112 2.42 -7.00 12.56
C ASN A 112 3.35 -5.81 12.41
N PHE A 113 3.93 -5.69 11.24
CA PHE A 113 4.72 -4.54 10.80
C PHE A 113 3.96 -3.80 9.70
N TYR A 114 4.16 -2.49 9.60
CA TYR A 114 3.58 -1.69 8.54
C TYR A 114 4.45 -1.69 7.30
N LEU A 115 3.87 -2.17 6.20
CA LEU A 115 4.50 -2.15 4.89
C LEU A 115 3.89 -1.03 4.03
N THR A 116 4.70 -0.54 3.10
CA THR A 116 4.27 0.38 2.05
C THR A 116 4.94 0.01 0.73
N ASN A 117 4.34 0.48 -0.37
CA ASN A 117 4.99 0.37 -1.68
C ASN A 117 6.08 1.45 -1.85
N MET A 118 6.94 1.33 -2.87
CA MET A 118 8.04 2.28 -3.15
C MET A 118 7.57 3.73 -3.33
N VAL A 119 6.34 3.96 -3.79
CA VAL A 119 5.76 5.29 -3.98
C VAL A 119 4.91 5.76 -2.79
N ARG A 120 4.87 4.98 -1.71
CA ARG A 120 4.18 5.28 -0.43
C ARG A 120 2.71 5.66 -0.57
N THR A 121 2.02 5.07 -1.53
CA THR A 121 0.59 5.31 -1.77
C THR A 121 -0.32 4.34 -1.01
N THR A 122 0.23 3.20 -0.58
CA THR A 122 -0.55 2.15 0.08
C THR A 122 0.16 1.69 1.34
N ARG A 123 -0.55 1.67 2.46
CA ARG A 123 -0.06 1.14 3.74
C ARG A 123 -0.89 -0.08 4.14
N TYR A 124 -0.24 -1.13 4.61
CA TYR A 124 -0.90 -2.35 5.09
C TYR A 124 -0.05 -3.08 6.13
N PRO A 125 -0.67 -3.80 7.08
CA PRO A 125 0.06 -4.64 8.04
C PRO A 125 0.47 -5.97 7.42
N ARG A 126 1.63 -6.48 7.81
CA ARG A 126 2.13 -7.83 7.49
C ARG A 126 2.72 -8.47 8.73
N ARG A 127 2.40 -9.72 8.97
CA ARG A 127 2.94 -10.54 10.06
C ARG A 127 4.39 -10.88 9.75
N LEU A 128 5.33 -10.27 10.44
CA LEU A 128 6.76 -10.49 10.19
C LEU A 128 7.51 -11.10 11.38
N LEU A 129 6.93 -11.11 12.59
CA LEU A 129 7.59 -11.69 13.77
C LEU A 129 6.58 -12.59 14.51
N VAL A 130 6.97 -13.83 14.75
CA VAL A 130 6.11 -14.82 15.43
C VAL A 130 6.88 -15.53 16.52
N LYS A 131 6.14 -16.02 17.53
CA LYS A 131 6.69 -16.88 18.57
C LYS A 131 7.19 -18.19 17.99
N ASN A 132 8.36 -18.65 18.45
CA ASN A 132 9.05 -19.85 17.95
C ASN A 132 8.74 -21.09 18.78
N ASP A 133 7.47 -21.33 19.08
CA ASP A 133 7.01 -22.48 19.90
C ASP A 133 6.21 -23.51 19.09
N GLY A 134 6.23 -23.40 17.75
CA GLY A 134 5.47 -24.26 16.85
C GLY A 134 3.99 -23.95 16.76
N SER A 135 3.53 -22.84 17.37
CA SER A 135 2.12 -22.37 17.32
C SER A 135 1.70 -21.74 16.02
N CYS A 136 2.66 -21.36 15.15
CA CYS A 136 2.41 -20.76 13.85
C CYS A 136 2.84 -21.68 12.70
N GLU A 137 2.25 -21.45 11.51
CA GLU A 137 2.57 -22.16 10.28
C GLU A 137 2.34 -21.27 9.06
N TRP A 138 3.08 -21.52 7.97
CA TRP A 138 2.86 -20.89 6.69
C TRP A 138 1.80 -21.64 5.89
N VAL A 139 0.80 -20.90 5.38
CA VAL A 139 -0.27 -21.47 4.55
C VAL A 139 -0.36 -20.71 3.21
N GLY A 140 -0.74 -21.44 2.16
CA GLY A 140 -0.86 -20.93 0.81
C GLY A 140 0.36 -21.23 -0.06
N VAL A 141 0.14 -21.33 -1.38
CA VAL A 141 1.20 -21.64 -2.36
C VAL A 141 1.95 -20.40 -2.82
N LEU A 142 1.24 -19.28 -2.92
CA LEU A 142 1.71 -17.95 -3.32
C LEU A 142 0.87 -16.91 -2.60
N HIS A 143 1.47 -15.73 -2.32
CA HIS A 143 0.87 -14.77 -1.40
C HIS A 143 0.49 -15.43 -0.07
N GLU A 144 1.34 -16.32 0.35
CA GLU A 144 1.25 -17.10 1.56
C GLU A 144 1.17 -16.21 2.81
N VAL A 145 0.63 -16.73 3.85
CA VAL A 145 0.49 -16.02 5.13
C VAL A 145 0.92 -16.90 6.29
N ILE A 146 1.69 -16.31 7.22
CA ILE A 146 1.94 -16.96 8.51
C ILE A 146 0.71 -16.79 9.39
N THR A 147 0.23 -17.88 9.97
CA THR A 147 -0.98 -17.90 10.79
C THR A 147 -0.79 -18.75 12.03
N ALA A 148 -1.54 -18.45 13.09
CA ALA A 148 -1.58 -19.29 14.26
C ALA A 148 -2.42 -20.54 13.98
N LYS A 149 -1.91 -21.72 14.33
CA LYS A 149 -2.63 -23.01 14.24
C LYS A 149 -3.89 -23.04 15.10
N ASN A 150 -3.90 -22.29 16.20
CA ASN A 150 -5.06 -22.10 17.06
C ASN A 150 -5.30 -20.60 17.33
N ALA A 151 -6.24 -20.03 16.61
CA ALA A 151 -6.61 -18.62 16.74
C ALA A 151 -7.17 -18.27 18.13
N ALA A 152 -7.79 -19.20 18.84
CA ALA A 152 -8.38 -18.95 20.15
C ALA A 152 -7.35 -18.72 21.27
N THR A 153 -6.12 -19.21 21.08
CA THR A 153 -5.03 -19.07 22.06
C THR A 153 -3.92 -18.13 21.61
N SER A 154 -4.02 -17.58 20.40
CA SER A 154 -3.06 -16.62 19.86
C SER A 154 -3.46 -15.19 20.17
N ASN A 155 -2.48 -14.36 20.42
CA ASN A 155 -2.65 -12.91 20.48
C ASN A 155 -1.78 -12.25 19.42
N GLU A 156 -2.33 -11.19 18.83
CA GLU A 156 -1.70 -10.45 17.74
C GLU A 156 -1.61 -8.97 18.10
N THR A 157 -0.50 -8.34 17.79
CA THR A 157 -0.25 -6.92 18.07
C THR A 157 0.50 -6.26 16.92
N TYR A 158 0.72 -4.95 17.02
CA TYR A 158 1.44 -4.15 16.03
C TYR A 158 2.74 -3.64 16.63
N VAL A 159 3.78 -3.55 15.80
CA VAL A 159 5.02 -2.90 16.19
C VAL A 159 4.85 -1.39 16.02
N GLU A 160 5.11 -0.66 17.09
CA GLU A 160 4.98 0.80 17.13
C GLU A 160 6.22 1.49 16.57
N GLY A 161 6.11 2.79 16.27
CA GLY A 161 7.22 3.62 15.80
C GLY A 161 6.87 4.42 14.54
N ASP A 162 7.75 5.33 14.19
CA ASP A 162 7.67 6.09 12.94
C ASP A 162 8.53 5.41 11.87
N TYR A 163 8.04 4.30 11.35
CA TYR A 163 8.73 3.46 10.39
C TYR A 163 7.80 2.86 9.34
N HIS A 164 8.41 2.39 8.26
CA HIS A 164 7.79 1.52 7.26
C HIS A 164 8.77 0.46 6.78
N VAL A 165 8.24 -0.71 6.41
CA VAL A 165 8.96 -1.66 5.55
C VAL A 165 8.57 -1.32 4.11
N ILE A 166 9.54 -0.91 3.31
CA ILE A 166 9.34 -0.66 1.88
C ILE A 166 9.43 -2.00 1.17
N SER A 167 8.33 -2.41 0.53
CA SER A 167 8.33 -3.63 -0.28
C SER A 167 9.04 -3.36 -1.61
N GLY A 168 10.17 -4.07 -1.79
CA GLY A 168 11.03 -3.93 -2.96
C GLY A 168 10.50 -4.69 -4.19
N ARG A 169 11.11 -4.39 -5.34
CA ARG A 169 10.89 -5.09 -6.61
C ARG A 169 12.20 -5.37 -7.34
N PHE A 170 13.30 -5.47 -6.57
CA PHE A 170 14.65 -5.64 -7.12
C PHE A 170 15.11 -7.10 -7.15
N GLY A 171 14.38 -8.01 -6.49
CA GLY A 171 14.68 -9.43 -6.43
C GLY A 171 14.68 -10.09 -7.81
N ALA A 172 15.44 -11.18 -7.96
CA ALA A 172 15.65 -11.88 -9.22
C ALA A 172 14.34 -12.31 -9.91
N ARG A 173 13.32 -12.67 -9.15
CA ARG A 173 12.00 -13.05 -9.69
C ARG A 173 11.32 -11.93 -10.46
N ASN A 174 11.54 -10.67 -10.09
CA ASN A 174 10.94 -9.51 -10.77
C ASN A 174 11.54 -9.25 -12.16
N GLN A 175 12.64 -9.94 -12.52
CA GLN A 175 13.25 -9.91 -13.86
C GLN A 175 12.55 -10.86 -14.85
N ASN A 176 11.70 -11.78 -14.39
CA ASN A 176 10.94 -12.68 -15.26
C ASN A 176 9.75 -11.92 -15.90
N PRO A 177 9.69 -11.74 -17.22
CA PRO A 177 8.58 -11.04 -17.88
C PRO A 177 7.24 -11.78 -17.77
N ASN A 178 7.28 -13.12 -17.58
CA ASN A 178 6.09 -13.95 -17.45
C ASN A 178 5.64 -14.15 -15.98
N LYS A 179 6.31 -13.48 -15.03
CA LYS A 179 6.07 -13.68 -13.60
C LYS A 179 4.59 -13.73 -13.22
N TYR A 180 3.83 -12.75 -13.69
CA TYR A 180 2.41 -12.64 -13.29
C TYR A 180 1.52 -13.72 -13.95
N LEU A 181 1.86 -14.15 -15.16
CA LEU A 181 1.16 -15.25 -15.83
C LEU A 181 1.45 -16.60 -15.12
N ASP A 182 2.72 -16.82 -14.76
CA ASP A 182 3.12 -18.00 -13.98
C ASP A 182 2.42 -18.00 -12.61
N ASP A 183 2.30 -16.83 -11.97
CA ASP A 183 1.57 -16.64 -10.72
C ASP A 183 0.08 -16.97 -10.86
N ALA A 184 -0.56 -16.49 -11.91
CA ALA A 184 -1.98 -16.77 -12.19
C ALA A 184 -2.21 -18.28 -12.34
N HIS A 185 -1.44 -18.97 -13.17
CA HIS A 185 -1.56 -20.40 -13.37
C HIS A 185 -1.34 -21.21 -12.09
N MET A 186 -0.33 -20.86 -11.29
CA MET A 186 -0.10 -21.50 -9.98
C MET A 186 -1.30 -21.32 -9.03
N LEU A 187 -1.89 -20.14 -9.02
CA LEU A 187 -3.06 -19.84 -8.19
C LEU A 187 -4.33 -20.52 -8.69
N GLU A 188 -4.53 -20.68 -10.01
CA GLU A 188 -5.63 -21.44 -10.60
C GLU A 188 -5.57 -22.91 -10.19
N GLU A 189 -4.41 -23.53 -10.32
CA GLU A 189 -4.20 -24.92 -9.91
C GLU A 189 -4.45 -25.11 -8.41
N ALA A 190 -3.94 -24.20 -7.59
CA ALA A 190 -4.14 -24.23 -6.15
C ALA A 190 -5.62 -24.01 -5.78
N TYR A 191 -6.31 -23.06 -6.44
CA TYR A 191 -7.75 -22.84 -6.24
C TYR A 191 -8.59 -24.07 -6.55
N ALA A 192 -8.26 -24.77 -7.63
CA ALA A 192 -9.00 -25.98 -8.03
C ALA A 192 -8.90 -27.13 -7.02
N GLN A 193 -7.76 -27.24 -6.33
CA GLN A 193 -7.47 -28.31 -5.38
C GLN A 193 -7.80 -27.95 -3.93
N GLU A 194 -7.98 -26.66 -3.62
CA GLU A 194 -8.15 -26.16 -2.24
C GLU A 194 -9.53 -26.48 -1.68
N GLN A 195 -9.58 -26.96 -0.43
CA GLN A 195 -10.81 -27.21 0.31
C GLN A 195 -11.07 -26.15 1.39
N ASN A 196 -10.03 -25.47 1.86
CA ASN A 196 -10.16 -24.39 2.83
C ASN A 196 -10.72 -23.15 2.16
N GLN A 197 -11.94 -22.73 2.55
CA GLN A 197 -12.64 -21.62 1.92
C GLN A 197 -11.89 -20.28 2.05
N ALA A 198 -11.16 -20.06 3.14
CA ALA A 198 -10.38 -18.84 3.33
C ALA A 198 -9.18 -18.77 2.35
N LEU A 199 -8.47 -19.89 2.17
CA LEU A 199 -7.39 -19.98 1.19
C LEU A 199 -7.93 -19.92 -0.25
N LYS A 200 -9.03 -20.61 -0.53
CA LYS A 200 -9.67 -20.58 -1.84
C LYS A 200 -10.07 -19.16 -2.24
N ARG A 201 -10.67 -18.41 -1.31
CA ARG A 201 -10.99 -16.98 -1.49
C ARG A 201 -9.72 -16.15 -1.74
N ARG A 202 -8.66 -16.39 -0.98
CA ARG A 202 -7.37 -15.73 -1.15
C ARG A 202 -6.77 -15.99 -2.53
N TYR A 203 -6.77 -17.24 -2.98
CA TYR A 203 -6.27 -17.60 -4.32
C TYR A 203 -7.06 -16.91 -5.43
N ALA A 204 -8.38 -16.88 -5.33
CA ALA A 204 -9.22 -16.19 -6.31
C ALA A 204 -8.89 -14.69 -6.41
N TYR A 205 -8.70 -14.03 -5.27
CA TYR A 205 -8.31 -12.61 -5.24
C TYR A 205 -6.97 -12.35 -5.92
N TYR A 206 -5.94 -13.12 -5.55
CA TYR A 206 -4.60 -12.92 -6.11
C TYR A 206 -4.47 -13.41 -7.55
N CYS A 207 -5.28 -14.39 -7.98
CA CYS A 207 -5.39 -14.77 -9.37
C CYS A 207 -5.93 -13.59 -10.21
N GLY A 208 -6.99 -12.93 -9.74
CA GLY A 208 -7.49 -11.70 -10.34
C GLY A 208 -6.43 -10.59 -10.42
N GLN A 209 -5.65 -10.41 -9.35
CA GLN A 209 -4.53 -9.46 -9.37
C GLN A 209 -3.45 -9.83 -10.39
N SER A 210 -3.08 -11.11 -10.49
CA SER A 210 -2.07 -11.59 -11.43
C SER A 210 -2.51 -11.36 -12.88
N TYR A 211 -3.76 -11.67 -13.22
CA TYR A 211 -4.31 -11.36 -14.54
C TYR A 211 -4.41 -9.86 -14.82
N ARG A 212 -4.77 -9.05 -13.84
CA ARG A 212 -4.72 -7.58 -13.95
C ARG A 212 -3.32 -7.09 -14.32
N ASP A 213 -2.29 -7.64 -13.66
CA ASP A 213 -0.89 -7.25 -13.85
C ASP A 213 -0.32 -7.81 -15.18
N CYS A 214 -0.95 -8.85 -15.76
CA CYS A 214 -0.75 -9.29 -17.13
C CYS A 214 -1.51 -8.44 -18.17
N ASN A 215 -2.30 -7.44 -17.74
CA ASN A 215 -3.20 -6.67 -18.62
C ASN A 215 -4.25 -7.52 -19.34
N GLU A 216 -4.79 -8.52 -18.65
CA GLU A 216 -5.89 -9.40 -19.08
C GLU A 216 -7.19 -9.06 -18.32
N PRO A 217 -7.85 -7.92 -18.62
CA PRO A 217 -8.93 -7.40 -17.79
C PRO A 217 -10.16 -8.31 -17.74
N ALA A 218 -10.44 -9.10 -18.77
CA ALA A 218 -11.57 -10.01 -18.80
C ALA A 218 -11.35 -11.18 -17.82
N LEU A 219 -10.16 -11.80 -17.83
CA LEU A 219 -9.81 -12.86 -16.90
C LEU A 219 -9.71 -12.33 -15.45
N ALA A 220 -9.13 -11.15 -15.28
CA ALA A 220 -9.06 -10.50 -13.98
C ALA A 220 -10.48 -10.28 -13.39
N ALA A 221 -11.42 -9.77 -14.19
CA ALA A 221 -12.80 -9.58 -13.78
C ALA A 221 -13.47 -10.89 -13.36
N GLU A 222 -13.31 -11.96 -14.14
CA GLU A 222 -13.85 -13.28 -13.82
C GLU A 222 -13.36 -13.81 -12.47
N TRP A 223 -12.06 -13.64 -12.18
CA TRP A 223 -11.48 -14.10 -10.92
C TRP A 223 -11.88 -13.22 -9.72
N TYR A 224 -12.05 -11.92 -9.91
CA TYR A 224 -12.62 -11.06 -8.86
C TYR A 224 -14.10 -11.39 -8.59
N GLU A 225 -14.90 -11.72 -9.60
CA GLU A 225 -16.27 -12.21 -9.42
C GLU A 225 -16.31 -13.49 -8.59
N ARG A 226 -15.47 -14.48 -8.92
CA ARG A 226 -15.33 -15.73 -8.14
C ARG A 226 -14.91 -15.45 -6.68
N ASN A 227 -14.01 -14.50 -6.46
CA ASN A 227 -13.64 -14.10 -5.11
C ASN A 227 -14.82 -13.50 -4.35
N ILE A 228 -15.57 -12.58 -4.98
CA ILE A 228 -16.73 -11.91 -4.38
C ILE A 228 -17.81 -12.91 -3.98
N GLU A 229 -18.05 -13.95 -4.78
CA GLU A 229 -18.96 -15.04 -4.44
C GLU A 229 -18.58 -15.79 -3.16
N LEU A 230 -17.29 -15.88 -2.86
CA LEU A 230 -16.75 -16.52 -1.67
C LEU A 230 -16.64 -15.59 -0.45
N CYS A 231 -16.80 -14.29 -0.64
CA CYS A 231 -16.74 -13.29 0.43
C CYS A 231 -18.08 -13.14 1.15
N SER A 232 -18.04 -12.59 2.36
CA SER A 232 -19.22 -12.00 2.97
C SER A 232 -19.68 -10.78 2.15
N LYS A 233 -20.97 -10.44 2.18
CA LYS A 233 -21.49 -9.29 1.42
C LYS A 233 -21.01 -7.94 1.93
N THR A 234 -20.42 -7.90 3.11
CA THR A 234 -19.93 -6.68 3.78
C THR A 234 -18.52 -6.88 4.30
N GLY A 235 -17.77 -5.80 4.43
CA GLY A 235 -16.43 -5.78 5.02
C GLY A 235 -15.32 -5.44 4.03
N GLU A 236 -14.11 -5.41 4.57
CA GLU A 236 -12.91 -4.96 3.88
C GLU A 236 -12.53 -5.86 2.68
N GLU A 237 -12.60 -7.18 2.86
CA GLU A 237 -12.15 -8.12 1.83
C GLU A 237 -12.96 -7.98 0.53
N VAL A 238 -14.30 -7.97 0.62
CA VAL A 238 -15.16 -7.83 -0.55
C VAL A 238 -15.05 -6.44 -1.17
N ARG A 239 -14.83 -5.39 -0.36
CA ARG A 239 -14.59 -4.03 -0.84
C ARG A 239 -13.43 -3.97 -1.82
N PHE A 240 -12.27 -4.59 -1.49
CA PHE A 240 -11.10 -4.59 -2.37
C PHE A 240 -11.37 -5.26 -3.70
N SER A 241 -12.03 -6.39 -3.68
CA SER A 241 -12.37 -7.13 -4.90
C SER A 241 -13.36 -6.36 -5.78
N LEU A 242 -14.34 -5.69 -5.16
CA LEU A 242 -15.31 -4.85 -5.89
C LEU A 242 -14.66 -3.59 -6.49
N ILE A 243 -13.70 -2.96 -5.77
CA ILE A 243 -12.92 -1.85 -6.33
C ILE A 243 -12.09 -2.31 -7.53
N ALA A 244 -11.41 -3.44 -7.40
CA ALA A 244 -10.61 -4.00 -8.48
C ALA A 244 -11.49 -4.40 -9.68
N LEU A 245 -12.60 -5.11 -9.44
CA LEU A 245 -13.56 -5.52 -10.47
C LEU A 245 -14.08 -4.33 -11.26
N GLY A 246 -14.49 -3.25 -10.58
CA GLY A 246 -14.96 -2.04 -11.26
C GLY A 246 -13.87 -1.40 -12.13
N SER A 247 -12.61 -1.46 -11.69
CA SER A 247 -11.47 -0.97 -12.48
C SER A 247 -11.23 -1.82 -13.74
N GLU A 248 -11.42 -3.13 -13.66
CA GLU A 248 -11.31 -3.99 -14.84
C GLU A 248 -12.49 -3.79 -15.81
N TYR A 249 -13.72 -3.63 -15.32
CA TYR A 249 -14.86 -3.26 -16.16
C TYR A 249 -14.69 -1.90 -16.86
N ARG A 250 -14.04 -0.95 -16.19
CA ARG A 250 -13.66 0.33 -16.83
C ARG A 250 -12.73 0.13 -18.01
N LYS A 251 -11.71 -0.73 -17.88
CA LYS A 251 -10.81 -1.09 -19.00
C LYS A 251 -11.55 -1.77 -20.15
N LEU A 252 -12.59 -2.55 -19.82
CA LEU A 252 -13.47 -3.20 -20.79
C LEU A 252 -14.54 -2.25 -21.37
N ASN A 253 -14.53 -0.97 -21.00
CA ASN A 253 -15.51 0.04 -21.41
C ASN A 253 -16.95 -0.27 -21.01
N ASP A 254 -17.18 -1.05 -19.97
CA ASP A 254 -18.51 -1.31 -19.40
C ASP A 254 -18.80 -0.34 -18.25
N SER A 255 -19.32 0.83 -18.60
CA SER A 255 -19.60 1.90 -17.63
C SER A 255 -20.66 1.51 -16.59
N ALA A 256 -21.63 0.69 -16.97
CA ALA A 256 -22.71 0.26 -16.06
C ALA A 256 -22.13 -0.64 -14.97
N LYS A 257 -21.44 -1.70 -15.35
CA LYS A 257 -20.79 -2.63 -14.40
C LYS A 257 -19.67 -1.94 -13.58
N THR A 258 -18.96 -0.99 -14.17
CA THR A 258 -17.96 -0.18 -13.45
C THR A 258 -18.59 0.53 -12.25
N LEU A 259 -19.63 1.31 -12.49
CA LEU A 259 -20.33 2.05 -11.43
C LEU A 259 -21.01 1.13 -10.43
N GLU A 260 -21.64 0.05 -10.90
CA GLU A 260 -22.29 -0.94 -10.04
C GLU A 260 -21.28 -1.56 -9.06
N ALA A 261 -20.13 -2.01 -9.55
CA ALA A 261 -19.09 -2.61 -8.71
C ALA A 261 -18.57 -1.62 -7.66
N TRP A 262 -18.29 -0.37 -8.03
CA TRP A 262 -17.80 0.62 -7.08
C TRP A 262 -18.86 1.08 -6.08
N TRP A 263 -20.15 1.19 -6.47
CA TRP A 263 -21.22 1.44 -5.51
C TRP A 263 -21.41 0.27 -4.54
N ASN A 264 -21.28 -0.96 -5.01
CA ASN A 264 -21.30 -2.14 -4.14
C ASN A 264 -20.09 -2.14 -3.19
N ALA A 265 -18.92 -1.68 -3.62
CA ALA A 265 -17.74 -1.50 -2.76
C ALA A 265 -17.99 -0.48 -1.64
N TYR A 266 -18.60 0.66 -1.96
CA TYR A 266 -18.99 1.63 -0.96
C TYR A 266 -20.03 1.07 0.02
N ASN A 267 -21.06 0.37 -0.47
CA ASN A 267 -22.08 -0.25 0.37
C ASN A 267 -21.51 -1.34 1.30
N ALA A 268 -20.48 -2.06 0.84
CA ALA A 268 -19.83 -3.10 1.64
C ALA A 268 -19.03 -2.54 2.82
N ALA A 269 -18.45 -1.35 2.67
CA ALA A 269 -17.63 -0.68 3.70
C ALA A 269 -17.78 0.86 3.61
N PRO A 270 -18.92 1.42 4.06
CA PRO A 270 -19.29 2.82 3.81
C PRO A 270 -18.46 3.86 4.56
N GLN A 271 -17.58 3.43 5.47
CA GLN A 271 -16.62 4.28 6.17
C GLN A 271 -15.38 4.62 5.33
N HIS A 272 -15.19 3.98 4.16
CA HIS A 272 -14.03 4.17 3.30
C HIS A 272 -14.35 5.03 2.08
N ALA A 273 -13.49 6.01 1.79
CA ALA A 273 -13.72 6.99 0.73
C ALA A 273 -13.23 6.52 -0.67
N GLU A 274 -12.44 5.46 -0.75
CA GLU A 274 -11.77 5.06 -2.00
C GLU A 274 -12.75 4.79 -3.14
N ALA A 275 -13.85 4.07 -2.87
CA ALA A 275 -14.87 3.80 -3.88
C ALA A 275 -15.56 5.09 -4.36
N LEU A 276 -15.89 6.00 -3.43
CA LEU A 276 -16.50 7.29 -3.79
C LEU A 276 -15.54 8.18 -4.59
N GLY A 277 -14.24 8.14 -4.28
CA GLY A 277 -13.22 8.84 -5.07
C GLY A 277 -13.19 8.36 -6.52
N LEU A 278 -13.20 7.05 -6.74
CA LEU A 278 -13.26 6.45 -8.09
C LEU A 278 -14.56 6.78 -8.83
N ILE A 279 -15.70 6.73 -8.13
CA ILE A 279 -17.01 7.09 -8.71
C ILE A 279 -17.01 8.58 -9.12
N ALA A 280 -16.55 9.48 -8.26
CA ALA A 280 -16.48 10.91 -8.56
C ALA A 280 -15.58 11.17 -9.77
N GLU A 281 -14.40 10.57 -9.81
CA GLU A 281 -13.46 10.66 -10.93
C GLU A 281 -14.11 10.19 -12.23
N TYR A 282 -14.79 9.06 -12.21
CA TYR A 282 -15.41 8.50 -13.42
C TYR A 282 -16.62 9.29 -13.87
N LEU A 283 -17.43 9.81 -12.94
CA LEU A 283 -18.55 10.71 -13.26
C LEU A 283 -18.08 12.01 -13.92
N TYR A 284 -16.87 12.47 -13.59
CA TYR A 284 -16.26 13.59 -14.30
C TYR A 284 -15.95 13.24 -15.77
N VAL A 285 -15.39 12.04 -16.01
CA VAL A 285 -15.11 11.55 -17.36
C VAL A 285 -16.41 11.40 -18.17
N LEU A 286 -17.49 10.96 -17.53
CA LEU A 286 -18.81 10.85 -18.14
C LEU A 286 -19.58 12.18 -18.23
N GLU A 287 -18.98 13.32 -17.87
CA GLU A 287 -19.57 14.65 -17.84
C GLU A 287 -20.82 14.77 -16.94
N ARG A 288 -20.93 13.91 -15.92
CA ARG A 288 -22.03 13.91 -14.94
C ARG A 288 -21.66 14.76 -13.71
N TYR A 289 -21.37 16.03 -13.97
CA TYR A 289 -20.72 16.91 -12.98
C TYR A 289 -21.52 17.12 -11.70
N SER A 290 -22.87 17.30 -11.79
CA SER A 290 -23.71 17.49 -10.60
C SER A 290 -23.71 16.25 -9.71
N LEU A 291 -23.82 15.08 -10.30
CA LEU A 291 -23.78 13.81 -9.53
C LEU A 291 -22.39 13.58 -8.93
N GLY A 292 -21.34 13.82 -9.69
CA GLY A 292 -19.96 13.69 -9.21
C GLY A 292 -19.65 14.64 -8.06
N LEU A 293 -20.19 15.87 -8.09
CA LEU A 293 -20.06 16.82 -6.98
C LEU A 293 -20.67 16.28 -5.68
N GLU A 294 -21.89 15.73 -5.72
CA GLU A 294 -22.54 15.17 -4.54
C GLU A 294 -21.79 13.97 -3.99
N VAL A 295 -21.26 13.12 -4.86
CA VAL A 295 -20.42 11.98 -4.46
C VAL A 295 -19.14 12.47 -3.79
N ALA A 296 -18.45 13.45 -4.36
CA ALA A 296 -17.24 14.03 -3.80
C ALA A 296 -17.52 14.72 -2.45
N LYS A 297 -18.62 15.49 -2.33
CA LYS A 297 -19.06 16.07 -1.05
C LYS A 297 -19.27 14.99 0.00
N LYS A 298 -19.94 13.91 -0.34
CA LYS A 298 -20.12 12.79 0.58
C LYS A 298 -18.77 12.20 1.02
N ALA A 299 -17.84 12.01 0.08
CA ALA A 299 -16.51 11.47 0.38
C ALA A 299 -15.72 12.36 1.37
N THR A 300 -15.79 13.69 1.25
CA THR A 300 -15.10 14.62 2.17
C THR A 300 -15.66 14.61 3.60
N THR A 301 -16.83 14.04 3.83
CA THR A 301 -17.41 13.91 5.18
C THR A 301 -17.03 12.61 5.89
N LEU A 302 -16.36 11.71 5.23
CA LEU A 302 -15.93 10.44 5.83
C LEU A 302 -14.71 10.67 6.73
N PRO A 303 -14.59 9.91 7.83
CA PRO A 303 -13.45 10.02 8.72
C PRO A 303 -12.17 9.51 8.02
N ASP A 304 -11.03 9.99 8.52
CA ASP A 304 -9.75 9.38 8.16
C ASP A 304 -9.74 7.90 8.58
N PRO A 305 -9.12 7.01 7.78
CA PRO A 305 -9.07 5.61 8.11
C PRO A 305 -8.29 5.39 9.41
N LEU A 306 -8.81 4.53 10.27
CA LEU A 306 -8.13 4.17 11.52
C LEU A 306 -6.78 3.51 11.22
N PRO A 307 -5.71 3.86 11.96
CA PRO A 307 -4.36 3.36 11.69
C PRO A 307 -4.24 1.83 11.64
N HIS A 308 -5.06 1.11 12.42
CA HIS A 308 -4.96 -0.34 12.57
C HIS A 308 -6.14 -1.13 11.99
N ALA A 309 -7.14 -0.45 11.39
CA ALA A 309 -8.41 -1.08 11.04
C ALA A 309 -8.51 -1.58 9.60
N THR A 310 -7.54 -1.30 8.73
CA THR A 310 -7.68 -1.55 7.29
C THR A 310 -6.52 -2.35 6.73
N LEU A 311 -6.85 -3.34 5.88
CA LEU A 311 -5.84 -4.14 5.18
C LEU A 311 -4.99 -3.30 4.21
N PHE A 312 -5.63 -2.44 3.42
CA PHE A 312 -4.95 -1.54 2.49
C PHE A 312 -5.63 -0.17 2.52
N VAL A 313 -4.88 0.87 2.85
CA VAL A 313 -5.35 2.25 2.81
C VAL A 313 -4.67 2.97 1.66
N ASN A 314 -5.47 3.57 0.79
CA ASN A 314 -4.97 4.51 -0.20
C ASN A 314 -4.97 5.91 0.42
N GLU A 315 -3.91 6.25 1.14
CA GLU A 315 -3.79 7.54 1.83
C GLU A 315 -3.99 8.76 0.93
N PRO A 316 -3.45 8.80 -0.31
CA PRO A 316 -3.73 9.87 -1.27
C PRO A 316 -5.21 10.17 -1.47
N VAL A 317 -6.07 9.15 -1.52
CA VAL A 317 -7.51 9.36 -1.71
C VAL A 317 -8.10 10.18 -0.58
N HIS A 318 -7.78 9.83 0.67
CA HIS A 318 -8.30 10.53 1.84
C HIS A 318 -7.72 11.93 2.00
N ARG A 319 -6.43 12.12 1.69
CA ARG A 319 -5.73 13.39 1.89
C ARG A 319 -6.08 14.43 0.84
N TYR A 320 -6.07 14.07 -0.46
CA TYR A 320 -6.23 15.10 -1.51
C TYR A 320 -7.09 14.68 -2.70
N VAL A 321 -7.20 13.38 -3.08
CA VAL A 321 -7.91 13.00 -4.31
C VAL A 321 -9.39 13.39 -4.25
N ILE A 322 -10.09 13.09 -3.14
CA ILE A 322 -11.51 13.44 -2.98
C ILE A 322 -11.75 14.96 -3.01
N TRP A 323 -10.82 15.74 -2.48
CA TRP A 323 -10.91 17.21 -2.54
C TRP A 323 -10.61 17.74 -3.94
N TYR A 324 -9.67 17.11 -4.64
CA TYR A 324 -9.44 17.41 -6.05
C TYR A 324 -10.71 17.14 -6.88
N GLU A 325 -11.37 16.00 -6.68
CA GLU A 325 -12.64 15.69 -7.35
C GLU A 325 -13.71 16.72 -7.03
N LEU A 326 -13.89 17.08 -5.75
CA LEU A 326 -14.82 18.12 -5.33
C LEU A 326 -14.58 19.42 -6.13
N GLY A 327 -13.33 19.88 -6.15
CA GLY A 327 -12.98 21.16 -6.80
C GLY A 327 -13.23 21.15 -8.30
N ARG A 328 -12.84 20.10 -9.03
CA ARG A 328 -13.02 20.08 -10.49
C ARG A 328 -14.49 19.97 -10.92
N HIS A 329 -15.34 19.26 -10.16
CA HIS A 329 -16.78 19.27 -10.40
C HIS A 329 -17.39 20.64 -10.10
N ALA A 330 -17.01 21.27 -8.99
CA ALA A 330 -17.49 22.59 -8.61
C ALA A 330 -17.13 23.66 -9.64
N VAL A 331 -15.92 23.62 -10.19
CA VAL A 331 -15.48 24.54 -11.28
C VAL A 331 -16.36 24.37 -12.52
N LYS A 332 -16.65 23.13 -12.94
CA LYS A 332 -17.53 22.86 -14.10
C LYS A 332 -18.94 23.37 -13.90
N LEU A 333 -19.41 23.43 -12.66
CA LEU A 333 -20.75 23.88 -12.29
C LEU A 333 -20.79 25.37 -11.87
N SER A 334 -19.66 26.08 -11.91
CA SER A 334 -19.52 27.46 -11.45
C SER A 334 -19.92 27.67 -9.99
N LEU A 335 -19.69 26.66 -9.13
CA LEU A 335 -19.97 26.70 -7.70
C LEU A 335 -18.71 27.19 -6.94
N CYS A 336 -18.60 28.52 -6.81
CA CYS A 336 -17.40 29.18 -6.30
C CYS A 336 -17.03 28.75 -4.86
N ASP A 337 -18.01 28.60 -3.96
CA ASP A 337 -17.77 28.24 -2.56
C ASP A 337 -17.16 26.83 -2.42
N ASP A 338 -17.71 25.85 -3.12
CA ASP A 338 -17.20 24.49 -3.12
C ASP A 338 -15.81 24.40 -3.76
N ALA A 339 -15.59 25.12 -4.87
CA ALA A 339 -14.29 25.18 -5.53
C ALA A 339 -13.22 25.82 -4.61
N TYR A 340 -13.59 26.88 -3.91
CA TYR A 340 -12.69 27.54 -2.95
C TYR A 340 -12.38 26.68 -1.73
N ALA A 341 -13.38 26.00 -1.16
CA ALA A 341 -13.17 25.05 -0.06
C ALA A 341 -12.19 23.93 -0.45
N SER A 342 -12.32 23.39 -1.67
CA SER A 342 -11.38 22.42 -2.25
C SER A 342 -9.97 22.99 -2.34
N ALA A 343 -9.79 24.16 -2.97
CA ALA A 343 -8.47 24.79 -3.14
C ALA A 343 -7.80 25.07 -1.78
N LYS A 344 -8.56 25.55 -0.79
CA LYS A 344 -8.09 25.83 0.56
C LYS A 344 -7.61 24.56 1.26
N HIS A 345 -8.36 23.46 1.17
CA HIS A 345 -7.93 22.17 1.72
C HIS A 345 -6.65 21.67 1.05
N LEU A 346 -6.61 21.68 -0.28
CA LEU A 346 -5.47 21.19 -1.05
C LEU A 346 -4.19 21.99 -0.81
N LEU A 347 -4.30 23.31 -0.59
CA LEU A 347 -3.17 24.15 -0.21
C LEU A 347 -2.54 23.78 1.14
N ASN A 348 -3.33 23.23 2.07
CA ASN A 348 -2.85 22.80 3.37
C ASN A 348 -2.18 21.41 3.35
N GLN A 349 -2.21 20.69 2.22
CA GLN A 349 -1.56 19.40 2.10
C GLN A 349 -0.07 19.55 1.80
N ILE A 350 0.74 18.57 2.26
CA ILE A 350 2.20 18.60 2.12
C ILE A 350 2.65 18.09 0.73
N GLU A 351 1.80 17.30 0.07
CA GLU A 351 2.17 16.67 -1.20
C GLU A 351 2.15 17.66 -2.37
N HIS A 352 3.19 17.54 -3.21
CA HIS A 352 3.40 18.42 -4.36
C HIS A 352 3.43 17.61 -5.65
N SER A 353 2.54 17.93 -6.59
CA SER A 353 2.68 17.53 -7.98
C SER A 353 2.34 18.72 -8.86
N ASP A 354 2.95 18.82 -10.04
CA ASP A 354 2.67 19.91 -10.97
C ASP A 354 1.20 19.97 -11.37
N ALA A 355 0.57 18.81 -11.58
CA ALA A 355 -0.85 18.72 -11.93
C ALA A 355 -1.74 19.27 -10.81
N LEU A 356 -1.48 18.90 -9.54
CA LEU A 356 -2.24 19.37 -8.39
C LEU A 356 -1.99 20.86 -8.15
N ASN A 357 -0.76 21.32 -8.29
CA ASN A 357 -0.40 22.72 -8.13
C ASN A 357 -1.05 23.61 -9.21
N ASN A 358 -0.99 23.20 -10.48
CA ASN A 358 -1.65 23.90 -11.58
C ASN A 358 -3.17 23.96 -11.41
N PHE A 359 -3.77 22.87 -10.91
CA PHE A 359 -5.19 22.82 -10.62
C PHE A 359 -5.58 23.81 -9.51
N ILE A 360 -4.85 23.83 -8.38
CA ILE A 360 -5.10 24.79 -7.28
C ILE A 360 -5.02 26.22 -7.78
N LEU A 361 -3.97 26.55 -8.55
CA LEU A 361 -3.78 27.88 -9.09
C LEU A 361 -4.88 28.28 -10.07
N SER A 362 -5.36 27.35 -10.91
CA SER A 362 -6.47 27.62 -11.84
C SER A 362 -7.78 27.91 -11.11
N ILE A 363 -8.06 27.22 -10.01
CA ILE A 363 -9.24 27.52 -9.17
C ILE A 363 -9.09 28.92 -8.54
N LEU A 364 -7.96 29.20 -7.91
CA LEU A 364 -7.72 30.48 -7.24
C LEU A 364 -7.79 31.64 -8.23
N GLU A 365 -7.29 31.47 -9.44
CA GLU A 365 -7.39 32.49 -10.51
C GLU A 365 -8.83 32.74 -10.95
N ALA A 366 -9.61 31.67 -11.15
CA ALA A 366 -11.03 31.78 -11.51
C ALA A 366 -11.86 32.43 -10.39
N LEU A 367 -11.45 32.27 -9.14
CA LEU A 367 -12.16 32.80 -7.98
C LEU A 367 -11.64 34.16 -7.49
N LYS A 368 -10.60 34.73 -8.09
CA LYS A 368 -9.91 35.95 -7.64
C LYS A 368 -10.86 37.12 -7.34
N GLY A 369 -11.92 37.28 -8.11
CA GLY A 369 -12.94 38.30 -7.91
C GLY A 369 -13.99 37.99 -6.84
N HIS A 370 -14.00 36.75 -6.31
CA HIS A 370 -14.99 36.27 -5.34
C HIS A 370 -14.39 35.93 -3.98
N ILE A 371 -13.06 35.84 -3.89
CA ILE A 371 -12.36 35.50 -2.65
C ILE A 371 -12.17 36.78 -1.83
N GLU A 372 -12.85 36.86 -0.68
CA GLU A 372 -12.52 37.82 0.36
C GLU A 372 -11.31 37.32 1.14
N ARG A 373 -10.68 38.23 1.89
CA ARG A 373 -9.53 37.90 2.74
C ARG A 373 -9.89 36.83 3.74
N ASP A 374 -9.22 35.69 3.68
CA ASP A 374 -9.41 34.55 4.57
C ASP A 374 -8.09 34.21 5.28
N THR A 375 -8.19 33.54 6.44
CA THR A 375 -7.05 33.06 7.21
C THR A 375 -6.85 31.58 6.97
N PHE A 376 -5.62 31.18 6.60
CA PHE A 376 -5.23 29.79 6.46
C PHE A 376 -4.60 29.29 7.78
N ALA A 377 -4.96 28.08 8.20
CA ALA A 377 -4.53 27.52 9.49
C ALA A 377 -3.00 27.33 9.60
N ASN A 378 -2.27 27.17 8.50
CA ASN A 378 -0.85 26.85 8.48
C ASN A 378 -0.04 27.73 7.50
N GLY A 379 0.09 29.03 7.80
CA GLY A 379 0.78 29.97 6.93
C GLY A 379 2.20 29.58 6.50
N LYS A 380 2.98 28.91 7.37
CA LYS A 380 4.32 28.41 7.02
C LYS A 380 4.30 27.26 5.99
N GLN A 381 3.37 26.34 6.11
CA GLN A 381 3.20 25.23 5.15
C GLN A 381 2.75 25.75 3.79
N ILE A 382 1.84 26.73 3.77
CA ILE A 382 1.37 27.38 2.55
C ILE A 382 2.49 28.14 1.86
N GLN A 383 3.33 28.88 2.62
CA GLN A 383 4.52 29.53 2.08
C GLN A 383 5.49 28.54 1.45
N HIS A 384 5.75 27.43 2.13
CA HIS A 384 6.62 26.35 1.64
C HIS A 384 6.07 25.76 0.35
N ARG A 385 4.76 25.48 0.30
CA ARG A 385 4.09 24.93 -0.89
C ARG A 385 4.15 25.89 -2.06
N ILE A 386 3.86 27.18 -1.85
CA ILE A 386 3.95 28.19 -2.91
C ILE A 386 5.39 28.33 -3.42
N ALA A 387 6.39 28.30 -2.54
CA ALA A 387 7.79 28.29 -2.94
C ALA A 387 8.14 27.05 -3.79
N ALA A 388 7.65 25.87 -3.42
CA ALA A 388 7.80 24.63 -4.20
C ALA A 388 7.09 24.71 -5.56
N MET A 389 5.88 25.28 -5.61
CA MET A 389 5.16 25.54 -6.86
C MET A 389 5.97 26.42 -7.82
N GLN A 390 6.65 27.44 -7.30
CA GLN A 390 7.49 28.33 -8.11
C GLN A 390 8.75 27.65 -8.66
N GLN A 391 9.28 26.64 -7.97
CA GLN A 391 10.47 25.92 -8.39
C GLN A 391 10.20 24.82 -9.42
N LEU A 392 9.01 24.20 -9.38
CA LEU A 392 8.66 23.03 -10.21
C LEU A 392 8.06 23.37 -11.56
N GLN A 393 7.71 24.65 -11.81
CA GLN A 393 7.05 25.03 -13.05
C GLN A 393 8.04 25.24 -14.21
N THR A 394 7.65 24.78 -15.41
CA THR A 394 8.31 25.20 -16.65
C THR A 394 8.21 26.72 -16.83
N ASP A 395 9.12 27.35 -17.56
CA ASP A 395 9.17 28.82 -17.71
C ASP A 395 7.85 29.43 -18.22
N ASP A 396 7.12 28.71 -19.07
CA ASP A 396 5.84 29.14 -19.63
C ASP A 396 4.72 29.10 -18.55
N THR A 397 4.67 28.05 -17.76
CA THR A 397 3.70 27.88 -16.64
C THR A 397 4.01 28.85 -15.49
N ARG A 398 5.30 29.07 -15.20
CA ARG A 398 5.78 30.01 -14.19
C ARG A 398 5.32 31.45 -14.52
N THR A 399 5.48 31.88 -15.76
CA THR A 399 5.06 33.21 -16.21
C THR A 399 3.54 33.38 -16.10
N LYS A 400 2.78 32.39 -16.51
CA LYS A 400 1.31 32.39 -16.45
C LYS A 400 0.77 32.54 -15.03
N HIS A 401 1.36 31.84 -14.06
CA HIS A 401 0.86 31.81 -12.68
C HIS A 401 1.57 32.79 -11.72
N GLN A 402 2.63 33.47 -12.16
CA GLN A 402 3.39 34.38 -11.28
C GLN A 402 2.54 35.50 -10.68
N GLY A 403 1.67 36.08 -11.49
CA GLY A 403 0.74 37.13 -11.02
C GLY A 403 -0.22 36.63 -9.95
N MET A 404 -0.71 35.39 -10.11
CA MET A 404 -1.60 34.76 -9.17
C MET A 404 -0.90 34.38 -7.83
N LEU A 405 0.31 33.83 -7.90
CA LEU A 405 1.13 33.55 -6.74
C LEU A 405 1.46 34.81 -5.95
N ASN A 406 1.83 35.87 -6.62
CA ASN A 406 2.11 37.15 -5.97
C ASN A 406 0.85 37.72 -5.29
N TRP A 407 -0.29 37.67 -5.95
CA TRP A 407 -1.55 38.12 -5.37
C TRP A 407 -1.92 37.29 -4.14
N PHE A 408 -1.79 35.98 -4.24
CA PHE A 408 -2.08 35.06 -3.12
C PHE A 408 -1.17 35.34 -1.92
N MET A 409 0.14 35.48 -2.16
CA MET A 409 1.11 35.80 -1.10
C MET A 409 0.80 37.14 -0.42
N GLN A 410 0.45 38.18 -1.17
CA GLN A 410 0.11 39.49 -0.64
C GLN A 410 -1.21 39.47 0.16
N THR A 411 -2.19 38.71 -0.31
CA THR A 411 -3.54 38.69 0.27
C THR A 411 -3.65 37.87 1.53
N PHE A 412 -3.01 36.69 1.56
CA PHE A 412 -3.25 35.69 2.60
C PHE A 412 -2.03 35.37 3.49
N VAL A 413 -0.82 35.59 2.99
CA VAL A 413 0.39 35.12 3.69
C VAL A 413 1.20 36.27 4.29
N SER A 414 1.24 37.43 3.63
CA SER A 414 2.08 38.58 4.03
C SER A 414 1.41 39.51 5.03
N ALA A 415 0.16 39.25 5.43
CA ALA A 415 -0.50 40.09 6.41
C ALA A 415 -0.09 39.67 7.84
N PRO A 416 0.31 40.61 8.72
CA PRO A 416 0.57 40.31 10.11
C PRO A 416 -0.68 39.74 10.77
N PRO A 417 -0.53 38.80 11.72
CA PRO A 417 -1.67 38.37 12.54
C PRO A 417 -2.24 39.60 13.25
N GLN A 418 -3.55 39.80 13.11
CA GLN A 418 -4.30 40.79 13.90
C GLN A 418 -4.49 40.26 15.29
#